data_9f2d919f58fb13012d01a5611964b55a
#
_entry.id   9f2d919f58fb13012d01a5611964b55a
#
_cell.length_a   1.000
_cell.length_b   1.000
_cell.length_c   1.000
_cell.angle_alpha   90.00
_cell.angle_beta   90.00
_cell.angle_gamma   90.00
#
_symmetry.space_group_name_H-M   'P 1'
#
loop_
_entity.id
_entity.type
_entity.pdbx_description
1 polymer ?
#
loop_
_entity_poly.entity_id
_entity_poly.type
_entity_poly.pdbx_seq_one_letter_code
_entity_poly.pdbx_strand_id
1 'polypeptide(L)'
;HVGIIGTHPHFGPDSYTPFRELKVTLCPIRDEYNRMDEIRDIFESLSIRVVEMTPDQHDKVAASSQGITHFIGRVLKEAGVRSTEINTLGFNDLLGVIEQTCNDSWDLFRDLQKYNPYTGEMIDRLIGKINEVHRQITEDAN
;
A
#
# COMPACT_ATOMS: atom_id res chain seq x y z
N HIS A 1 30.07 3.94 -14.55
CA HIS A 1 29.08 3.25 -13.67
C HIS A 1 28.15 4.29 -13.08
N VAL A 2 26.84 3.98 -13.02
CA VAL A 2 25.81 4.86 -12.45
C VAL A 2 25.30 4.22 -11.16
N GLY A 3 25.26 5.00 -10.05
CA GLY A 3 24.60 4.59 -8.81
C GLY A 3 23.10 4.51 -9.02
N ILE A 4 22.42 3.58 -8.35
CA ILE A 4 20.97 3.39 -8.42
C ILE A 4 20.47 3.21 -7.00
N ILE A 5 19.61 4.13 -6.56
CA ILE A 5 18.90 4.06 -5.30
C ILE A 5 17.40 4.20 -5.62
N GLY A 6 16.65 3.15 -5.35
CA GLY A 6 15.20 3.19 -5.46
C GLY A 6 14.62 4.04 -4.34
N THR A 7 13.62 4.85 -4.63
CA THR A 7 12.93 5.68 -3.63
C THR A 7 11.43 5.47 -3.74
N HIS A 8 10.75 5.29 -2.60
CA HIS A 8 9.30 5.19 -2.54
C HIS A 8 8.77 6.10 -1.43
N PRO A 9 8.31 7.32 -1.74
CA PRO A 9 7.55 8.14 -0.82
C PRO A 9 6.21 7.48 -0.47
N HIS A 10 5.92 7.33 0.84
CA HIS A 10 4.64 6.78 1.31
C HIS A 10 3.57 7.87 1.49
N PHE A 11 3.64 8.91 0.69
CA PHE A 11 2.72 10.04 0.69
C PHE A 11 2.55 10.58 -0.72
N GLY A 12 1.34 11.07 -1.00
CA GLY A 12 1.02 11.81 -2.22
C GLY A 12 0.83 13.30 -1.94
N PRO A 13 0.51 14.11 -2.96
CA PRO A 13 0.30 15.55 -2.82
C PRO A 13 -0.74 15.91 -1.76
N ASP A 14 -1.78 15.08 -1.62
CA ASP A 14 -2.91 15.29 -0.71
C ASP A 14 -2.71 14.64 0.67
N SER A 15 -1.56 14.00 0.91
CA SER A 15 -1.29 13.28 2.15
C SER A 15 -0.72 14.14 3.26
N TYR A 16 -0.34 15.38 2.97
CA TYR A 16 0.27 16.27 3.95
C TYR A 16 -0.76 16.74 4.97
N THR A 17 -0.51 16.42 6.22
CA THR A 17 -1.16 17.05 7.37
C THR A 17 -0.08 17.39 8.40
N PRO A 18 -0.21 18.50 9.18
CA PRO A 18 0.81 18.93 10.14
C PRO A 18 1.14 17.90 11.24
N PHE A 19 0.28 16.90 11.44
CA PHE A 19 0.40 15.91 12.51
C PHE A 19 0.76 14.51 12.00
N ARG A 20 0.98 14.34 10.70
CA ARG A 20 1.28 13.04 10.11
C ARG A 20 2.78 12.92 9.83
N GLU A 21 3.41 11.89 10.38
CA GLU A 21 4.78 11.54 10.05
C GLU A 21 4.85 11.12 8.58
N LEU A 22 5.62 11.84 7.78
CA LEU A 22 5.92 11.47 6.41
C LEU A 22 7.07 10.45 6.40
N LYS A 23 6.99 9.47 5.51
CA LYS A 23 8.00 8.40 5.37
C LYS A 23 8.40 8.23 3.93
N VAL A 24 9.67 7.89 3.72
CA VAL A 24 10.21 7.46 2.43
C VAL A 24 11.00 6.17 2.63
N THR A 25 10.82 5.20 1.75
CA THR A 25 11.70 4.04 1.68
C THR A 25 12.83 4.31 0.70
N LEU A 26 14.07 4.00 1.10
CA LEU A 26 15.25 4.00 0.25
C LEU A 26 15.75 2.57 0.07
N CYS A 27 15.93 2.17 -1.18
CA CYS A 27 16.42 0.84 -1.56
C CYS A 27 17.73 1.00 -2.33
N PRO A 28 18.90 0.78 -1.71
CA PRO A 28 20.17 0.82 -2.43
C PRO A 28 20.29 -0.42 -3.32
N ILE A 29 20.29 -0.22 -4.64
CA ILE A 29 20.49 -1.27 -5.64
C ILE A 29 21.96 -1.32 -6.04
N ARG A 30 22.56 -0.17 -6.24
CA ARG A 30 23.99 0.01 -6.50
C ARG A 30 24.43 1.37 -6.01
N ASP A 31 25.22 1.39 -4.93
CA ASP A 31 25.72 2.62 -4.29
C ASP A 31 27.26 2.60 -4.18
N GLU A 32 27.93 2.52 -5.32
CA GLU A 32 29.41 2.50 -5.41
C GLU A 32 30.07 3.77 -4.86
N TYR A 33 29.29 4.85 -4.70
CA TYR A 33 29.78 6.17 -4.27
C TYR A 33 29.33 6.56 -2.86
N ASN A 34 28.69 5.64 -2.12
CA ASN A 34 28.16 5.87 -0.77
C ASN A 34 27.25 7.13 -0.69
N ARG A 35 26.32 7.25 -1.65
CA ARG A 35 25.40 8.38 -1.71
C ARG A 35 24.15 8.21 -0.83
N MET A 36 23.97 7.04 -0.23
CA MET A 36 22.83 6.77 0.65
C MET A 36 22.75 7.76 1.81
N ASP A 37 23.88 8.05 2.45
CA ASP A 37 23.92 8.98 3.59
C ASP A 37 23.50 10.39 3.18
N GLU A 38 23.99 10.88 2.05
CA GLU A 38 23.61 12.21 1.53
C GLU A 38 22.10 12.28 1.24
N ILE A 39 21.53 11.24 0.63
CA ILE A 39 20.10 11.19 0.30
C ILE A 39 19.26 11.10 1.56
N ARG A 40 19.69 10.30 2.54
CA ARG A 40 19.06 10.21 3.85
C ARG A 40 19.01 11.59 4.51
N ASP A 41 20.16 12.26 4.60
CA ASP A 41 20.28 13.58 5.23
C ASP A 41 19.36 14.62 4.59
N ILE A 42 19.19 14.56 3.26
CA ILE A 42 18.25 15.43 2.55
C ILE A 42 16.81 15.19 3.03
N PHE A 43 16.33 13.94 3.06
CA PHE A 43 14.98 13.63 3.51
C PHE A 43 14.77 13.96 5.00
N GLU A 44 15.72 13.63 5.85
CA GLU A 44 15.65 13.92 7.29
C GLU A 44 15.65 15.42 7.56
N SER A 45 16.40 16.23 6.79
CA SER A 45 16.38 17.69 6.87
C SER A 45 14.99 18.28 6.55
N LEU A 46 14.18 17.57 5.77
CA LEU A 46 12.80 17.89 5.45
C LEU A 46 11.79 17.29 6.45
N SER A 47 12.27 16.75 7.57
CA SER A 47 11.44 16.04 8.57
C SER A 47 10.70 14.84 7.99
N ILE A 48 11.26 14.18 6.98
CA ILE A 48 10.75 12.94 6.39
C ILE A 48 11.55 11.78 6.96
N ARG A 49 10.85 10.86 7.62
CA ARG A 49 11.49 9.65 8.16
C ARG A 49 11.95 8.72 7.04
N VAL A 50 13.22 8.37 7.07
CA VAL A 50 13.80 7.40 6.14
C VAL A 50 13.69 5.98 6.68
N VAL A 51 13.26 5.05 5.83
CA VAL A 51 13.26 3.60 6.08
C VAL A 51 14.13 2.94 5.01
N GLU A 52 15.20 2.30 5.43
CA GLU A 52 16.09 1.60 4.50
C GLU A 52 15.76 0.12 4.46
N MET A 53 15.71 -0.44 3.26
CA MET A 53 15.50 -1.86 3.05
C MET A 53 15.98 -2.29 1.66
N THR A 54 16.14 -3.58 1.47
CA THR A 54 16.40 -4.10 0.12
C THR A 54 15.15 -4.00 -0.76
N PRO A 55 15.27 -3.99 -2.10
CA PRO A 55 14.11 -4.02 -3.00
C PRO A 55 13.18 -5.20 -2.71
N ASP A 56 13.72 -6.38 -2.43
CA ASP A 56 12.94 -7.58 -2.10
C ASP A 56 12.14 -7.42 -0.80
N GLN A 57 12.76 -6.87 0.25
CA GLN A 57 12.05 -6.56 1.51
C GLN A 57 10.95 -5.52 1.29
N HIS A 58 11.24 -4.48 0.48
CA HIS A 58 10.27 -3.46 0.11
C HIS A 58 9.03 -4.09 -0.54
N ASP A 59 9.24 -4.89 -1.59
CA ASP A 59 8.14 -5.48 -2.36
C ASP A 59 7.29 -6.42 -1.50
N LYS A 60 7.91 -7.19 -0.62
CA LYS A 60 7.22 -8.07 0.33
C LYS A 60 6.34 -7.30 1.33
N VAL A 61 6.87 -6.22 1.90
CA VAL A 61 6.11 -5.36 2.83
C VAL A 61 5.03 -4.59 2.09
N ALA A 62 5.33 -4.04 0.90
CA ALA A 62 4.38 -3.31 0.08
C ALA A 62 3.20 -4.18 -0.35
N ALA A 63 3.43 -5.44 -0.74
CA ALA A 63 2.33 -6.38 -1.05
C ALA A 63 1.39 -6.59 0.13
N SER A 64 1.93 -6.73 1.35
CA SER A 64 1.16 -6.98 2.58
C SER A 64 0.54 -5.74 3.22
N SER A 65 0.80 -4.56 2.71
CA SER A 65 0.26 -3.29 3.21
C SER A 65 -0.48 -2.55 2.09
N GLN A 66 0.24 -1.85 1.25
CA GLN A 66 -0.30 -1.05 0.15
C GLN A 66 -1.04 -1.91 -0.88
N GLY A 67 -0.48 -3.08 -1.24
CA GLY A 67 -1.10 -4.03 -2.15
C GLY A 67 -2.48 -4.49 -1.67
N ILE A 68 -2.60 -4.86 -0.39
CA ILE A 68 -3.90 -5.21 0.22
C ILE A 68 -4.86 -4.04 0.18
N THR A 69 -4.40 -2.84 0.56
CA THR A 69 -5.26 -1.64 0.63
C THR A 69 -5.85 -1.32 -0.75
N HIS A 70 -5.02 -1.30 -1.80
CA HIS A 70 -5.47 -1.05 -3.16
C HIS A 70 -6.39 -2.16 -3.69
N PHE A 71 -6.06 -3.43 -3.40
CA PHE A 71 -6.88 -4.55 -3.83
C PHE A 71 -8.27 -4.51 -3.18
N ILE A 72 -8.34 -4.37 -1.86
CA ILE A 72 -9.61 -4.31 -1.11
C ILE A 72 -10.43 -3.09 -1.52
N GLY A 73 -9.82 -1.91 -1.63
CA GLY A 73 -10.52 -0.70 -2.07
C GLY A 73 -11.18 -0.89 -3.43
N ARG A 74 -10.46 -1.52 -4.39
CA ARG A 74 -11.02 -1.82 -5.71
C ARG A 74 -12.14 -2.85 -5.64
N VAL A 75 -11.99 -3.92 -4.87
CA VAL A 75 -13.03 -4.95 -4.67
C VAL A 75 -14.30 -4.33 -4.07
N LEU A 76 -14.18 -3.50 -3.04
CA LEU A 76 -15.31 -2.82 -2.42
C LEU A 76 -16.01 -1.87 -3.39
N LYS A 77 -15.26 -1.13 -4.20
CA LYS A 77 -15.83 -0.27 -5.26
C LYS A 77 -16.62 -1.08 -6.29
N GLU A 78 -16.04 -2.16 -6.82
CA GLU A 78 -16.71 -3.03 -7.80
C GLU A 78 -17.92 -3.77 -7.20
N ALA A 79 -17.89 -4.07 -5.89
CA ALA A 79 -19.04 -4.60 -5.15
C ALA A 79 -20.15 -3.56 -4.92
N GLY A 80 -19.94 -2.31 -5.32
CA GLY A 80 -20.95 -1.25 -5.23
C GLY A 80 -21.10 -0.68 -3.81
N VAL A 81 -20.11 -0.83 -2.94
CA VAL A 81 -20.13 -0.26 -1.58
C VAL A 81 -20.23 1.27 -1.67
N ARG A 82 -21.21 1.84 -0.99
CA ARG A 82 -21.53 3.27 -1.02
C ARG A 82 -21.98 3.77 0.35
N SER A 83 -21.85 5.07 0.58
CA SER A 83 -22.38 5.73 1.79
C SER A 83 -23.87 5.50 1.97
N THR A 84 -24.28 5.36 3.22
CA THR A 84 -25.68 5.22 3.66
C THR A 84 -25.99 6.25 4.73
N GLU A 85 -27.25 6.35 5.15
CA GLU A 85 -27.69 7.27 6.21
C GLU A 85 -27.24 6.84 7.61
N ILE A 86 -26.77 5.60 7.78
CA ILE A 86 -26.41 4.99 9.08
C ILE A 86 -24.95 4.53 9.13
N ASN A 87 -24.06 5.23 8.45
CA ASN A 87 -22.64 4.89 8.47
C ASN A 87 -22.08 4.88 9.89
N THR A 88 -21.38 3.81 10.23
CA THR A 88 -20.51 3.77 11.40
C THR A 88 -19.14 4.40 11.10
N LEU A 89 -18.35 4.68 12.13
CA LEU A 89 -17.00 5.19 11.97
C LEU A 89 -16.15 4.24 11.10
N GLY A 90 -16.11 2.94 11.43
CA GLY A 90 -15.36 1.96 10.65
C GLY A 90 -15.84 1.82 9.20
N PHE A 91 -17.13 2.03 8.93
CA PHE A 91 -17.64 2.04 7.55
C PHE A 91 -17.16 3.28 6.79
N ASN A 92 -17.09 4.45 7.44
CA ASN A 92 -16.51 5.65 6.84
C ASN A 92 -15.02 5.47 6.53
N ASP A 93 -14.28 4.75 7.38
CA ASP A 93 -12.87 4.42 7.12
C ASP A 93 -12.74 3.54 5.85
N LEU A 94 -13.63 2.56 5.65
CA LEU A 94 -13.67 1.76 4.42
C LEU A 94 -14.00 2.61 3.19
N LEU A 95 -14.92 3.55 3.28
CA LEU A 95 -15.21 4.51 2.20
C LEU A 95 -13.99 5.37 1.89
N GLY A 96 -13.24 5.79 2.91
CA GLY A 96 -11.96 6.50 2.77
C GLY A 96 -10.92 5.66 2.03
N VAL A 97 -10.83 4.36 2.30
CA VAL A 97 -9.97 3.44 1.55
C VAL A 97 -10.36 3.38 0.08
N ILE A 98 -11.67 3.27 -0.24
CA ILE A 98 -12.15 3.29 -1.63
C ILE A 98 -11.76 4.59 -2.32
N GLU A 99 -12.01 5.73 -1.69
CA GLU A 99 -11.68 7.04 -2.24
C GLU A 99 -10.18 7.18 -2.51
N GLN A 100 -9.34 6.83 -1.54
CA GLN A 100 -7.90 6.94 -1.64
C GLN A 100 -7.30 6.06 -2.75
N THR A 101 -7.82 4.83 -2.93
CA THR A 101 -7.20 3.82 -3.80
C THR A 101 -7.82 3.69 -5.18
N CYS A 102 -9.01 4.23 -5.39
CA CYS A 102 -9.74 4.07 -6.63
C CYS A 102 -9.78 5.33 -7.53
N ASN A 103 -8.99 6.35 -7.19
CA ASN A 103 -8.74 7.50 -8.06
C ASN A 103 -7.72 7.17 -9.16
N ASP A 104 -6.90 6.14 -8.94
CA ASP A 104 -5.95 5.64 -9.92
C ASP A 104 -6.64 4.96 -11.10
N SER A 105 -6.00 5.04 -12.27
CA SER A 105 -6.44 4.31 -13.46
C SER A 105 -6.43 2.80 -13.22
N TRP A 106 -7.25 2.06 -13.98
CA TRP A 106 -7.22 0.60 -13.94
C TRP A 106 -5.85 0.02 -14.32
N ASP A 107 -5.16 0.65 -15.27
CA ASP A 107 -3.84 0.21 -15.70
C ASP A 107 -2.80 0.37 -14.58
N LEU A 108 -2.78 1.50 -13.88
CA LEU A 108 -1.89 1.70 -12.74
C LEU A 108 -2.18 0.69 -11.62
N PHE A 109 -3.44 0.49 -11.27
CA PHE A 109 -3.84 -0.53 -10.30
C PHE A 109 -3.35 -1.93 -10.70
N ARG A 110 -3.59 -2.33 -11.96
CA ARG A 110 -3.14 -3.62 -12.48
C ARG A 110 -1.63 -3.77 -12.40
N ASP A 111 -0.89 -2.75 -12.77
CA ASP A 111 0.56 -2.78 -12.78
C ASP A 111 1.15 -2.86 -11.37
N LEU A 112 0.58 -2.14 -10.39
CA LEU A 112 0.93 -2.29 -8.98
C LEU A 112 0.77 -3.73 -8.47
N GLN A 113 -0.29 -4.41 -8.91
CA GLN A 113 -0.53 -5.80 -8.51
C GLN A 113 0.35 -6.79 -9.28
N LYS A 114 0.59 -6.56 -10.58
CA LYS A 114 1.25 -7.49 -11.48
C LYS A 114 2.77 -7.53 -11.31
N TYR A 115 3.38 -6.36 -11.10
CA TYR A 115 4.84 -6.25 -11.08
C TYR A 115 5.46 -6.48 -9.72
N ASN A 116 4.70 -6.49 -8.64
CA ASN A 116 5.19 -6.92 -7.34
C ASN A 116 5.07 -8.45 -7.24
N PRO A 117 6.19 -9.19 -7.08
CA PRO A 117 6.19 -10.66 -7.11
C PRO A 117 5.43 -11.31 -5.95
N TYR A 118 5.15 -10.58 -4.88
CA TYR A 118 4.48 -11.09 -3.67
C TYR A 118 2.97 -10.86 -3.67
N THR A 119 2.46 -10.05 -4.58
CA THR A 119 1.04 -9.65 -4.56
C THR A 119 0.12 -10.81 -4.92
N GLY A 120 0.50 -11.66 -5.87
CA GLY A 120 -0.32 -12.83 -6.27
C GLY A 120 -0.61 -13.74 -5.08
N GLU A 121 0.42 -14.15 -4.33
CA GLU A 121 0.27 -14.98 -3.14
C GLU A 121 -0.56 -14.30 -2.05
N MET A 122 -0.36 -12.99 -1.86
CA MET A 122 -1.14 -12.19 -0.91
C MET A 122 -2.63 -12.21 -1.27
N ILE A 123 -2.99 -11.99 -2.53
CA ILE A 123 -4.37 -12.00 -3.02
C ILE A 123 -5.00 -13.39 -2.83
N ASP A 124 -4.32 -14.45 -3.23
CA ASP A 124 -4.82 -15.82 -3.11
C ASP A 124 -5.10 -16.19 -1.65
N ARG A 125 -4.19 -15.82 -0.75
CA ARG A 125 -4.35 -16.01 0.70
C ARG A 125 -5.56 -15.24 1.23
N LEU A 126 -5.76 -13.99 0.79
CA LEU A 126 -6.87 -13.16 1.22
C LEU A 126 -8.21 -13.75 0.74
N ILE A 127 -8.31 -14.13 -0.52
CA ILE A 127 -9.51 -14.78 -1.09
C ILE A 127 -9.81 -16.10 -0.35
N GLY A 128 -8.79 -16.88 -0.07
CA GLY A 128 -8.94 -18.12 0.71
C GLY A 128 -9.53 -17.86 2.10
N LYS A 129 -9.07 -16.80 2.78
CA LYS A 129 -9.61 -16.42 4.11
C LYS A 129 -11.01 -15.83 4.05
N ILE A 130 -11.33 -15.06 3.02
CA ILE A 130 -12.70 -14.58 2.78
C ILE A 130 -13.68 -15.76 2.63
N ASN A 131 -13.31 -16.76 1.82
CA ASN A 131 -14.12 -17.95 1.62
C ASN A 131 -14.26 -18.79 2.91
N GLU A 132 -13.20 -18.89 3.70
CA GLU A 132 -13.22 -19.60 4.99
C GLU A 132 -14.19 -18.93 5.98
N VAL A 133 -14.08 -17.59 6.13
CA VAL A 133 -14.97 -16.81 7.01
C VAL A 133 -16.43 -16.90 6.52
N HIS A 134 -16.67 -16.79 5.22
CA HIS A 134 -18.00 -16.93 4.65
C HIS A 134 -18.61 -18.32 4.97
N ARG A 135 -17.83 -19.39 4.83
CA ARG A 135 -18.28 -20.75 5.16
C ARG A 135 -18.63 -20.88 6.64
N GLN A 136 -17.80 -20.37 7.55
CA GLN A 136 -18.08 -20.43 9.00
C GLN A 136 -19.42 -19.78 9.35
N ILE A 137 -19.70 -18.60 8.79
CA ILE A 137 -20.97 -17.89 9.03
C ILE A 137 -22.18 -18.69 8.50
N THR A 138 -22.01 -19.39 7.37
CA THR A 138 -23.12 -20.14 6.74
C THR A 138 -23.34 -21.53 7.34
N GLU A 139 -22.31 -22.17 7.86
CA GLU A 139 -22.41 -23.49 8.51
C GLU A 139 -22.99 -23.39 9.92
N ASP A 140 -22.69 -22.30 10.67
CA ASP A 140 -23.26 -22.08 12.00
C ASP A 140 -24.74 -21.65 11.98
N ALA A 141 -25.30 -21.40 10.80
CA ALA A 141 -26.70 -20.98 10.62
C ALA A 141 -27.67 -22.16 10.40
N ASN A 142 -27.19 -23.41 10.39
CA ASN A 142 -27.99 -24.65 10.29
C ASN A 142 -27.90 -25.49 11.57
#